data_b28c6953bd661637a62eb91d5b79a870
#
_entry.id   b28c6953bd661637a62eb91d5b79a870
#
_cell.length_a   1.000
_cell.length_b   1.000
_cell.length_c   1.000
_cell.angle_alpha   90.00
_cell.angle_beta   90.00
_cell.angle_gamma   90.00
#
_symmetry.space_group_name_H-M   'P 1'
#
loop_
_entity.id
_entity.type
_entity.pdbx_description
1 polymer ?
#
loop_
_entity_poly.entity_id
_entity_poly.type
_entity_poly.pdbx_seq_one_letter_code
_entity_poly.pdbx_strand_id
1 'polypeptide(L)'
;MNFFSITTSVLLFTLLLFTSNGEKPSDNESTLNILTQEEAEAGWELLFDGISAEYWRGYNMDSFPDETWFIEDGMLIFRPGDRPMSGHDLITIRQYDDFELELEWWISEGGNSGIFHHVVEQPEMEIYWSGIEMQIIDNDAVQGASAKQLSGALYDMKPAVPQNTHPQGEWNHVRIVSEGPNMEYWQNGEKVVEFTRWSAEWYTMVRATKFECHPSFGNAPKGHIGLQDHGDEVRFRNIRIREL
;
A
#
# COMPACT_ATOMS: atom_id res chain seq x y z
N MET A 1 -92.69 -3.65 -27.54
CA MET A 1 -91.79 -4.74 -27.15
C MET A 1 -90.44 -4.39 -27.69
N ASN A 2 -89.56 -3.75 -26.87
CA ASN A 2 -88.24 -3.30 -27.23
C ASN A 2 -87.22 -4.30 -26.69
N PHE A 3 -86.46 -4.93 -27.59
CA PHE A 3 -85.33 -5.76 -27.24
C PHE A 3 -84.10 -4.93 -27.18
N PHE A 4 -83.51 -4.79 -25.99
CA PHE A 4 -82.15 -4.23 -25.82
C PHE A 4 -81.14 -5.32 -26.07
N SER A 5 -80.23 -5.06 -27.04
CA SER A 5 -79.07 -5.88 -27.32
C SER A 5 -77.87 -5.35 -26.50
N ILE A 6 -77.31 -6.16 -25.60
CA ILE A 6 -76.15 -5.85 -24.83
C ILE A 6 -74.92 -6.38 -25.59
N THR A 7 -74.09 -5.49 -26.15
CA THR A 7 -72.81 -5.85 -26.73
C THR A 7 -71.73 -5.82 -25.67
N THR A 8 -71.20 -6.98 -25.34
CA THR A 8 -70.06 -7.13 -24.42
C THR A 8 -68.76 -6.88 -25.16
N SER A 9 -68.08 -5.76 -24.87
CA SER A 9 -66.72 -5.48 -25.36
C SER A 9 -65.70 -6.22 -24.48
N VAL A 10 -65.02 -7.17 -25.09
CA VAL A 10 -63.84 -7.82 -24.49
C VAL A 10 -62.61 -6.97 -24.73
N LEU A 11 -62.10 -6.36 -23.67
CA LEU A 11 -60.84 -5.62 -23.70
C LEU A 11 -59.69 -6.63 -23.61
N LEU A 12 -58.94 -6.81 -24.69
CA LEU A 12 -57.75 -7.64 -24.71
C LEU A 12 -56.56 -6.82 -24.13
N PHE A 13 -56.17 -7.13 -22.91
CA PHE A 13 -54.94 -6.58 -22.28
C PHE A 13 -53.73 -7.32 -22.85
N THR A 14 -53.01 -6.70 -23.75
CA THR A 14 -51.71 -7.19 -24.23
C THR A 14 -50.64 -6.86 -23.18
N LEU A 15 -50.17 -7.87 -22.45
CA LEU A 15 -49.07 -7.77 -21.50
C LEU A 15 -47.75 -7.67 -22.29
N LEU A 16 -47.20 -6.48 -22.41
CA LEU A 16 -45.84 -6.27 -22.91
C LEU A 16 -44.84 -6.68 -21.83
N LEU A 17 -44.27 -7.87 -21.99
CA LEU A 17 -43.09 -8.31 -21.23
C LEU A 17 -41.88 -7.47 -21.71
N PHE A 18 -41.52 -6.46 -20.96
CA PHE A 18 -40.19 -5.84 -21.07
C PHE A 18 -39.15 -6.83 -20.53
N THR A 19 -38.48 -7.55 -21.41
CA THR A 19 -37.20 -8.19 -21.08
C THR A 19 -36.19 -7.10 -20.93
N SER A 20 -35.86 -6.72 -19.70
CA SER A 20 -34.66 -5.95 -19.42
C SER A 20 -33.47 -6.83 -19.77
N ASN A 21 -32.85 -6.60 -20.91
CA ASN A 21 -31.49 -7.04 -21.15
C ASN A 21 -30.64 -6.32 -20.10
N GLY A 22 -30.30 -7.02 -19.02
CA GLY A 22 -29.24 -6.59 -18.12
C GLY A 22 -27.94 -6.60 -18.92
N GLU A 23 -27.57 -5.47 -19.48
CA GLU A 23 -26.20 -5.24 -19.86
C GLU A 23 -25.37 -5.41 -18.57
N LYS A 24 -24.50 -6.42 -18.57
CA LYS A 24 -23.42 -6.47 -17.59
C LYS A 24 -22.71 -5.13 -17.64
N PRO A 25 -22.42 -4.50 -16.47
CA PRO A 25 -21.53 -3.33 -16.47
C PRO A 25 -20.27 -3.72 -17.22
N SER A 26 -19.83 -2.86 -18.13
CA SER A 26 -18.54 -3.02 -18.80
C SER A 26 -17.47 -3.03 -17.71
N ASP A 27 -16.60 -4.05 -17.69
CA ASP A 27 -15.49 -4.23 -16.74
C ASP A 27 -14.41 -3.12 -16.85
N ASN A 28 -14.80 -1.87 -17.13
CA ASN A 28 -13.91 -0.74 -17.42
C ASN A 28 -14.12 0.48 -16.52
N GLU A 29 -14.85 0.37 -15.41
CA GLU A 29 -14.69 1.34 -14.31
C GLU A 29 -13.52 0.88 -13.47
N SER A 30 -12.48 1.71 -13.38
CA SER A 30 -11.32 1.50 -12.53
C SER A 30 -11.79 1.21 -11.10
N THR A 31 -11.57 0.00 -10.61
CA THR A 31 -11.83 -0.39 -9.22
C THR A 31 -10.68 0.02 -8.30
N LEU A 32 -9.75 0.85 -8.79
CA LEU A 32 -8.59 1.31 -8.06
C LEU A 32 -8.98 2.37 -7.02
N ASN A 33 -8.36 2.29 -5.86
CA ASN A 33 -8.49 3.27 -4.77
C ASN A 33 -9.93 3.48 -4.31
N ILE A 34 -10.70 2.39 -4.25
CA ILE A 34 -12.10 2.40 -3.82
C ILE A 34 -12.24 1.39 -2.68
N LEU A 35 -12.92 1.80 -1.62
CA LEU A 35 -13.37 0.88 -0.57
C LEU A 35 -14.79 0.40 -0.89
N THR A 36 -15.02 -0.87 -0.71
CA THR A 36 -16.38 -1.41 -0.65
C THR A 36 -17.08 -0.89 0.63
N GLN A 37 -18.40 -0.96 0.65
CA GLN A 37 -19.14 -0.61 1.85
C GLN A 37 -18.72 -1.48 3.05
N GLU A 38 -18.49 -2.77 2.84
CA GLU A 38 -18.06 -3.70 3.88
C GLU A 38 -16.69 -3.33 4.46
N GLU A 39 -15.73 -2.93 3.61
CA GLU A 39 -14.41 -2.47 4.04
C GLU A 39 -14.49 -1.17 4.85
N ALA A 40 -15.30 -0.20 4.39
CA ALA A 40 -15.52 1.03 5.13
C ALA A 40 -16.18 0.78 6.51
N GLU A 41 -17.18 -0.11 6.57
CA GLU A 41 -17.82 -0.54 7.83
C GLU A 41 -16.85 -1.31 8.75
N ALA A 42 -15.85 -2.00 8.18
CA ALA A 42 -14.77 -2.66 8.91
C ALA A 42 -13.65 -1.72 9.36
N GLY A 43 -13.79 -0.42 9.12
CA GLY A 43 -12.86 0.62 9.58
C GLY A 43 -11.70 0.91 8.65
N TRP A 44 -11.72 0.41 7.41
CA TRP A 44 -10.71 0.77 6.43
C TRP A 44 -10.88 2.22 5.96
N GLU A 45 -9.76 2.92 5.81
CA GLU A 45 -9.65 4.27 5.27
C GLU A 45 -8.66 4.24 4.10
N LEU A 46 -8.95 5.00 3.03
CA LEU A 46 -7.97 5.20 1.96
C LEU A 46 -6.89 6.19 2.44
N LEU A 47 -5.64 5.82 2.25
CA LEU A 47 -4.51 6.75 2.36
C LEU A 47 -4.18 7.39 1.01
N PHE A 48 -4.78 6.90 -0.07
CA PHE A 48 -4.65 7.46 -1.41
C PHE A 48 -5.93 7.18 -2.21
N ASP A 49 -6.57 8.24 -2.69
CA ASP A 49 -7.83 8.20 -3.44
C ASP A 49 -7.62 8.12 -4.97
N GLY A 50 -6.38 8.09 -5.43
CA GLY A 50 -6.02 8.12 -6.85
C GLY A 50 -6.01 9.50 -7.49
N ILE A 51 -6.33 10.56 -6.75
CA ILE A 51 -6.52 11.92 -7.27
C ILE A 51 -5.67 12.92 -6.50
N SER A 52 -5.56 12.75 -5.17
CA SER A 52 -4.87 13.70 -4.29
C SER A 52 -3.88 13.03 -3.36
N ALA A 53 -2.88 13.80 -2.91
CA ALA A 53 -1.90 13.37 -1.92
C ALA A 53 -2.18 14.00 -0.54
N GLU A 54 -3.44 14.29 -0.20
CA GLU A 54 -3.81 15.03 1.01
C GLU A 54 -3.41 14.33 2.32
N TYR A 55 -3.15 13.03 2.29
CA TYR A 55 -2.70 12.25 3.45
C TYR A 55 -1.17 12.14 3.54
N TRP A 56 -0.43 12.72 2.58
CA TRP A 56 1.01 12.55 2.44
C TRP A 56 1.76 13.88 2.42
N ARG A 57 2.96 13.86 2.92
CA ARG A 57 3.99 14.91 2.77
C ARG A 57 5.38 14.31 2.71
N GLY A 58 6.35 15.10 2.33
CA GLY A 58 7.74 14.66 2.39
C GLY A 58 8.24 14.47 3.82
N TYR A 59 9.12 13.50 4.02
CA TYR A 59 9.82 13.30 5.29
C TYR A 59 10.69 14.53 5.60
N ASN A 60 10.59 15.07 6.83
CA ASN A 60 11.19 16.35 7.23
C ASN A 60 10.78 17.56 6.35
N MET A 61 9.61 17.50 5.70
CA MET A 61 9.05 18.57 4.88
C MET A 61 7.64 18.93 5.36
N ASP A 62 7.22 20.17 5.09
CA ASP A 62 5.85 20.64 5.43
C ASP A 62 4.83 20.36 4.31
N SER A 63 5.28 19.96 3.13
CA SER A 63 4.44 19.75 1.94
C SER A 63 4.77 18.47 1.18
N PHE A 64 3.88 18.12 0.26
CA PHE A 64 4.11 17.05 -0.70
C PHE A 64 5.18 17.46 -1.70
N PRO A 65 6.18 16.60 -2.03
CA PRO A 65 7.29 16.91 -2.93
C PRO A 65 6.89 16.64 -4.40
N ASP A 66 6.11 17.55 -4.99
CA ASP A 66 5.53 17.44 -6.34
C ASP A 66 6.56 17.54 -7.49
N GLU A 67 7.82 17.79 -7.18
CA GLU A 67 8.92 17.74 -8.15
C GLU A 67 9.36 16.29 -8.49
N THR A 68 9.08 15.32 -7.61
CA THR A 68 9.56 13.93 -7.73
C THR A 68 8.47 12.89 -7.58
N TRP A 69 7.39 13.24 -6.89
CA TRP A 69 6.22 12.38 -6.73
C TRP A 69 5.05 12.92 -7.56
N PHE A 70 4.44 12.04 -8.35
CA PHE A 70 3.38 12.37 -9.29
C PHE A 70 2.14 11.55 -9.02
N ILE A 71 0.97 12.09 -9.38
CA ILE A 71 -0.29 11.35 -9.37
C ILE A 71 -0.75 11.24 -10.82
N GLU A 72 -0.75 10.02 -11.35
CA GLU A 72 -1.16 9.74 -12.73
C GLU A 72 -1.91 8.42 -12.80
N ASP A 73 -2.99 8.37 -13.55
CA ASP A 73 -3.79 7.16 -13.80
C ASP A 73 -4.19 6.39 -12.51
N GLY A 74 -4.51 7.13 -11.44
CA GLY A 74 -4.86 6.54 -10.15
C GLY A 74 -3.67 5.93 -9.39
N MET A 75 -2.45 6.29 -9.74
CA MET A 75 -1.22 5.81 -9.10
C MET A 75 -0.45 6.96 -8.48
N LEU A 76 0.16 6.70 -7.34
CA LEU A 76 1.18 7.53 -6.71
C LEU A 76 2.54 7.04 -7.20
N ILE A 77 3.27 7.88 -7.94
CA ILE A 77 4.45 7.50 -8.69
C ILE A 77 5.63 8.34 -8.25
N PHE A 78 6.71 7.69 -7.82
CA PHE A 78 8.02 8.34 -7.76
C PHE A 78 8.74 8.16 -9.09
N ARG A 79 9.29 9.26 -9.63
CA ARG A 79 10.22 9.24 -10.76
C ARG A 79 11.47 9.99 -10.40
N PRO A 80 12.65 9.38 -10.64
CA PRO A 80 13.90 10.10 -10.46
C PRO A 80 13.92 11.32 -11.40
N GLY A 81 14.16 12.49 -10.82
CA GLY A 81 14.44 13.71 -11.57
C GLY A 81 15.90 13.73 -12.05
N ASP A 82 16.36 14.91 -12.47
CA ASP A 82 17.77 15.15 -12.80
C ASP A 82 18.73 15.04 -11.58
N ARG A 83 18.17 14.85 -10.38
CA ARG A 83 18.90 14.70 -9.11
C ARG A 83 18.78 13.26 -8.65
N PRO A 84 19.83 12.43 -8.77
CA PRO A 84 19.82 11.09 -8.18
C PRO A 84 19.76 11.20 -6.65
N MET A 85 18.90 10.40 -6.02
CA MET A 85 18.70 10.31 -4.56
C MET A 85 18.33 11.66 -3.94
N SER A 86 17.11 12.11 -4.20
CA SER A 86 16.64 13.42 -3.73
C SER A 86 16.33 13.49 -2.24
N GLY A 87 16.16 12.33 -1.55
CA GLY A 87 15.79 12.26 -0.14
C GLY A 87 14.36 12.75 0.12
N HIS A 88 13.48 12.59 -0.86
CA HIS A 88 12.07 12.98 -0.77
C HIS A 88 11.17 11.79 -0.44
N ASP A 89 11.55 10.99 0.56
CA ASP A 89 10.66 9.97 1.09
C ASP A 89 9.32 10.58 1.47
N LEU A 90 8.23 9.87 1.19
CA LEU A 90 6.90 10.27 1.65
C LEU A 90 6.61 9.69 3.02
N ILE A 91 5.88 10.46 3.83
CA ILE A 91 5.28 9.97 5.07
C ILE A 91 3.81 10.39 5.13
N THR A 92 3.00 9.60 5.83
CA THR A 92 1.62 9.99 6.14
C THR A 92 1.61 11.19 7.08
N ILE A 93 0.59 12.06 6.97
CA ILE A 93 0.39 13.17 7.92
C ILE A 93 0.04 12.64 9.32
N ARG A 94 -0.84 11.61 9.37
CA ARG A 94 -1.19 10.93 10.63
C ARG A 94 -0.14 9.88 10.99
N GLN A 95 -0.05 9.60 12.27
CA GLN A 95 0.75 8.50 12.83
C GLN A 95 -0.19 7.38 13.27
N TYR A 96 0.30 6.14 13.22
CA TYR A 96 -0.43 4.92 13.55
C TYR A 96 0.36 4.10 14.56
N ASP A 97 -0.35 3.45 15.47
CA ASP A 97 0.17 2.55 16.50
C ASP A 97 -0.11 1.09 16.11
N ASP A 98 -1.31 0.60 16.45
CA ASP A 98 -1.79 -0.69 15.98
C ASP A 98 -2.60 -0.49 14.71
N PHE A 99 -2.23 -1.19 13.65
CA PHE A 99 -2.85 -1.00 12.34
C PHE A 99 -2.72 -2.23 11.43
N GLU A 100 -3.55 -2.24 10.40
CA GLU A 100 -3.41 -3.08 9.23
C GLU A 100 -3.33 -2.17 8.01
N LEU A 101 -2.21 -2.24 7.28
CA LEU A 101 -1.95 -1.48 6.06
C LEU A 101 -1.98 -2.44 4.88
N GLU A 102 -2.68 -2.08 3.82
CA GLU A 102 -2.61 -2.77 2.52
C GLU A 102 -2.28 -1.79 1.42
N LEU A 103 -1.48 -2.23 0.46
CA LEU A 103 -1.19 -1.50 -0.77
C LEU A 103 -0.69 -2.43 -1.86
N GLU A 104 -0.65 -1.91 -3.08
CA GLU A 104 0.04 -2.55 -4.20
C GLU A 104 1.20 -1.67 -4.66
N TRP A 105 2.31 -2.33 -5.01
CA TRP A 105 3.49 -1.67 -5.55
C TRP A 105 3.97 -2.30 -6.85
N TRP A 106 4.60 -1.48 -7.67
CA TRP A 106 5.26 -1.83 -8.92
C TRP A 106 6.65 -1.17 -8.95
N ILE A 107 7.67 -1.86 -9.46
CA ILE A 107 9.05 -1.33 -9.54
C ILE A 107 9.60 -1.47 -10.95
N SER A 108 10.45 -0.51 -11.35
CA SER A 108 11.21 -0.57 -12.62
C SER A 108 12.33 -1.61 -12.58
N GLU A 109 12.89 -1.95 -13.75
CA GLU A 109 14.07 -2.79 -13.86
C GLU A 109 15.25 -2.18 -13.08
N GLY A 110 15.86 -2.99 -12.24
CA GLY A 110 16.95 -2.58 -11.35
C GLY A 110 16.53 -1.70 -10.19
N GLY A 111 15.23 -1.45 -10.03
CA GLY A 111 14.71 -0.49 -9.07
C GLY A 111 14.80 -0.94 -7.63
N ASN A 112 14.86 0.05 -6.72
CA ASN A 112 14.87 -0.08 -5.28
C ASN A 112 13.94 0.94 -4.64
N SER A 113 13.22 0.53 -3.60
CA SER A 113 12.30 1.32 -2.79
C SER A 113 12.04 0.60 -1.46
N GLY A 114 11.09 1.07 -0.66
CA GLY A 114 10.70 0.44 0.60
C GLY A 114 9.39 0.99 1.16
N ILE A 115 8.72 0.18 1.97
CA ILE A 115 7.57 0.61 2.76
C ILE A 115 8.03 0.68 4.20
N PHE A 116 7.98 1.89 4.78
CA PHE A 116 8.34 2.12 6.17
C PHE A 116 7.12 2.19 7.06
N HIS A 117 7.29 1.80 8.31
CA HIS A 117 6.31 2.01 9.36
C HIS A 117 6.98 2.41 10.67
N HIS A 118 6.20 2.94 11.62
CA HIS A 118 6.72 3.47 12.90
C HIS A 118 7.82 4.53 12.73
N VAL A 119 7.73 5.29 11.63
CA VAL A 119 8.67 6.37 11.33
C VAL A 119 8.48 7.51 12.31
N VAL A 120 9.58 8.00 12.86
CA VAL A 120 9.65 9.24 13.64
C VAL A 120 10.61 10.17 12.93
N GLU A 121 10.16 11.38 12.63
CA GLU A 121 11.00 12.38 11.99
C GLU A 121 12.14 12.80 12.90
N GLN A 122 13.30 12.86 12.32
CA GLN A 122 14.52 13.31 12.97
C GLN A 122 15.22 14.31 12.04
N PRO A 123 15.43 15.55 12.46
CA PRO A 123 16.16 16.53 11.64
C PRO A 123 17.52 15.99 11.17
N GLU A 124 17.83 16.20 9.91
CA GLU A 124 19.11 15.81 9.29
C GLU A 124 19.40 14.29 9.27
N MET A 125 18.38 13.46 9.56
CA MET A 125 18.51 12.01 9.53
C MET A 125 17.62 11.43 8.44
N GLU A 126 18.05 10.32 7.86
CA GLU A 126 17.26 9.57 6.88
C GLU A 126 16.12 8.79 7.53
N ILE A 127 15.05 8.52 6.79
CA ILE A 127 13.86 7.84 7.28
C ILE A 127 14.17 6.47 7.93
N TYR A 128 15.13 5.73 7.37
CA TYR A 128 15.51 4.39 7.83
C TYR A 128 16.26 4.34 9.16
N TRP A 129 16.62 5.51 9.74
CA TRP A 129 17.23 5.54 11.06
C TRP A 129 16.21 5.43 12.21
N SER A 130 14.93 5.62 11.93
CA SER A 130 13.86 5.40 12.89
C SER A 130 12.85 4.37 12.41
N GLY A 131 12.50 4.40 11.14
CA GLY A 131 11.50 3.56 10.51
C GLY A 131 11.97 2.12 10.31
N ILE A 132 11.02 1.20 10.41
CA ILE A 132 11.21 -0.22 10.11
C ILE A 132 10.77 -0.44 8.66
N GLU A 133 11.59 -1.12 7.87
CA GLU A 133 11.39 -1.25 6.43
C GLU A 133 10.97 -2.65 6.00
N MET A 134 9.87 -2.73 5.24
CA MET A 134 9.59 -3.84 4.34
C MET A 134 10.19 -3.52 2.98
N GLN A 135 11.18 -4.30 2.55
CA GLN A 135 11.97 -4.04 1.33
C GLN A 135 11.15 -4.18 0.06
N ILE A 136 11.37 -3.27 -0.89
CA ILE A 136 10.94 -3.34 -2.28
C ILE A 136 12.18 -3.23 -3.17
N ILE A 137 12.46 -4.25 -3.98
CA ILE A 137 13.60 -4.25 -4.91
C ILE A 137 13.34 -5.18 -6.10
N ASP A 138 13.95 -4.90 -7.23
CA ASP A 138 14.03 -5.88 -8.31
C ASP A 138 15.01 -7.00 -7.90
N ASN A 139 14.45 -8.13 -7.47
CA ASN A 139 15.23 -9.27 -6.96
C ASN A 139 16.22 -9.84 -8.00
N ASP A 140 15.90 -9.72 -9.29
CA ASP A 140 16.71 -10.27 -10.38
C ASP A 140 17.93 -9.39 -10.70
N ALA A 141 17.87 -8.11 -10.37
CA ALA A 141 18.95 -7.15 -10.63
C ALA A 141 20.05 -7.18 -9.55
N VAL A 142 19.78 -7.69 -8.35
CA VAL A 142 20.68 -7.59 -7.18
C VAL A 142 21.50 -8.88 -6.97
N GLN A 143 22.39 -9.19 -7.89
CA GLN A 143 23.25 -10.37 -7.77
C GLN A 143 24.12 -10.33 -6.51
N GLY A 144 24.05 -11.40 -5.71
CA GLY A 144 24.84 -11.54 -4.48
C GLY A 144 24.27 -10.81 -3.27
N ALA A 145 23.08 -10.20 -3.37
CA ALA A 145 22.37 -9.67 -2.22
C ALA A 145 22.04 -10.78 -1.21
N SER A 146 22.05 -10.45 0.08
CA SER A 146 21.56 -11.32 1.12
C SER A 146 20.05 -11.51 0.94
N ALA A 147 19.53 -12.71 1.27
CA ALA A 147 18.08 -12.95 1.30
C ALA A 147 17.32 -11.95 2.20
N LYS A 148 17.97 -11.31 3.15
CA LYS A 148 17.42 -10.26 4.02
C LYS A 148 17.28 -8.89 3.34
N GLN A 149 17.77 -8.76 2.11
CA GLN A 149 17.76 -7.53 1.31
C GLN A 149 16.86 -7.67 0.07
N LEU A 150 16.20 -8.81 -0.09
CA LEU A 150 15.23 -9.04 -1.17
C LEU A 150 13.84 -8.53 -0.78
N SER A 151 13.01 -8.28 -1.79
CA SER A 151 11.64 -7.79 -1.60
C SER A 151 10.84 -8.64 -0.61
N GLY A 152 10.04 -7.95 0.20
CA GLY A 152 9.23 -8.55 1.26
C GLY A 152 9.97 -8.80 2.57
N ALA A 153 11.30 -8.70 2.60
CA ALA A 153 12.09 -8.90 3.80
C ALA A 153 11.88 -7.76 4.83
N LEU A 154 12.02 -8.09 6.11
CA LEU A 154 12.38 -7.09 7.11
C LEU A 154 13.86 -6.72 6.82
N TYR A 155 14.06 -5.57 6.22
CA TYR A 155 15.33 -5.19 5.60
C TYR A 155 16.52 -5.42 6.51
N ASP A 156 17.52 -6.14 5.97
CA ASP A 156 18.80 -6.51 6.61
C ASP A 156 18.67 -7.37 7.89
N MET A 157 17.46 -7.67 8.35
CA MET A 157 17.19 -8.37 9.61
C MET A 157 16.61 -9.77 9.43
N LYS A 158 15.53 -9.93 8.64
CA LYS A 158 14.85 -11.22 8.46
C LYS A 158 14.39 -11.40 7.01
N PRO A 159 14.73 -12.52 6.34
CA PRO A 159 14.31 -12.75 4.95
C PRO A 159 12.81 -13.01 4.83
N ALA A 160 12.23 -12.66 3.68
CA ALA A 160 10.91 -13.13 3.29
C ALA A 160 10.93 -14.63 2.97
N VAL A 161 10.04 -15.40 3.59
CA VAL A 161 9.88 -16.85 3.36
C VAL A 161 8.39 -17.22 3.42
N PRO A 162 7.80 -17.72 2.32
CA PRO A 162 8.43 -17.91 1.01
C PRO A 162 8.81 -16.60 0.31
N GLN A 163 9.76 -16.66 -0.63
CA GLN A 163 10.02 -15.56 -1.53
C GLN A 163 9.07 -15.68 -2.72
N ASN A 164 8.00 -14.88 -2.74
CA ASN A 164 6.90 -14.92 -3.70
C ASN A 164 6.68 -13.60 -4.44
N THR A 165 7.72 -12.74 -4.49
CA THR A 165 7.70 -11.49 -5.24
C THR A 165 7.47 -11.75 -6.72
N HIS A 166 6.50 -11.04 -7.32
CA HIS A 166 6.37 -10.98 -8.78
C HIS A 166 7.53 -10.18 -9.37
N PRO A 167 8.01 -10.51 -10.58
CA PRO A 167 9.10 -9.80 -11.23
C PRO A 167 8.85 -8.30 -11.36
N GLN A 168 9.93 -7.54 -11.60
CA GLN A 168 9.83 -6.13 -11.97
C GLN A 168 8.86 -5.94 -13.15
N GLY A 169 8.15 -4.81 -13.17
CA GLY A 169 7.11 -4.57 -14.17
C GLY A 169 5.74 -5.19 -13.85
N GLU A 170 5.64 -6.01 -12.81
CA GLU A 170 4.39 -6.60 -12.32
C GLU A 170 3.98 -6.00 -10.98
N TRP A 171 2.67 -5.99 -10.70
CA TRP A 171 2.14 -5.53 -9.42
C TRP A 171 2.29 -6.61 -8.34
N ASN A 172 2.72 -6.17 -7.17
CA ASN A 172 2.77 -6.96 -5.95
C ASN A 172 1.81 -6.36 -4.93
N HIS A 173 1.04 -7.20 -4.25
CA HIS A 173 0.19 -6.82 -3.14
C HIS A 173 0.89 -7.11 -1.82
N VAL A 174 0.86 -6.17 -0.90
CA VAL A 174 1.37 -6.35 0.45
C VAL A 174 0.34 -5.96 1.50
N ARG A 175 0.48 -6.60 2.66
CA ARG A 175 -0.25 -6.30 3.87
C ARG A 175 0.71 -6.32 5.05
N ILE A 176 0.71 -5.26 5.84
CA ILE A 176 1.51 -5.13 7.08
C ILE A 176 0.54 -5.04 8.24
N VAL A 177 0.69 -5.93 9.23
CA VAL A 177 -0.08 -5.92 10.47
C VAL A 177 0.81 -5.55 11.62
N SER A 178 0.40 -4.56 12.40
CA SER A 178 1.02 -4.14 13.66
C SER A 178 0.00 -4.29 14.78
N GLU A 179 0.26 -5.18 15.73
CA GLU A 179 -0.60 -5.38 16.90
C GLU A 179 0.29 -5.43 18.15
N GLY A 180 0.37 -4.30 18.86
CA GLY A 180 1.33 -4.11 19.94
C GLY A 180 2.76 -4.31 19.44
N PRO A 181 3.54 -5.23 20.07
CA PRO A 181 4.89 -5.52 19.61
C PRO A 181 4.94 -6.48 18.41
N ASN A 182 3.81 -7.13 18.05
CA ASN A 182 3.80 -8.19 17.04
C ASN A 182 3.60 -7.60 15.66
N MET A 183 4.41 -8.05 14.71
CA MET A 183 4.43 -7.59 13.34
C MET A 183 4.33 -8.76 12.39
N GLU A 184 3.52 -8.59 11.35
CA GLU A 184 3.42 -9.54 10.24
C GLU A 184 3.57 -8.80 8.90
N TYR A 185 4.36 -9.36 7.99
CA TYR A 185 4.40 -8.95 6.59
C TYR A 185 3.82 -10.06 5.72
N TRP A 186 2.89 -9.66 4.89
CA TRP A 186 2.24 -10.52 3.91
C TRP A 186 2.55 -9.99 2.52
N GLN A 187 2.84 -10.86 1.59
CA GLN A 187 3.09 -10.52 0.20
C GLN A 187 2.38 -11.51 -0.71
N ASN A 188 1.65 -11.01 -1.69
CA ASN A 188 0.90 -11.80 -2.66
C ASN A 188 0.05 -12.92 -2.01
N GLY A 189 -0.62 -12.58 -0.89
CA GLY A 189 -1.54 -13.46 -0.17
C GLY A 189 -0.90 -14.43 0.82
N GLU A 190 0.43 -14.45 0.98
CA GLU A 190 1.14 -15.32 1.91
C GLU A 190 1.89 -14.50 2.98
N LYS A 191 1.88 -14.99 4.22
CA LYS A 191 2.70 -14.39 5.29
C LYS A 191 4.16 -14.77 5.05
N VAL A 192 5.00 -13.76 4.81
CA VAL A 192 6.41 -13.94 4.45
C VAL A 192 7.38 -13.61 5.58
N VAL A 193 6.98 -12.74 6.52
CA VAL A 193 7.77 -12.38 7.71
C VAL A 193 6.84 -12.22 8.91
N GLU A 194 7.31 -12.65 10.08
CA GLU A 194 6.72 -12.28 11.36
C GLU A 194 7.83 -11.99 12.37
N PHE A 195 7.64 -11.05 13.26
CA PHE A 195 8.59 -10.72 14.32
C PHE A 195 7.90 -9.98 15.48
N THR A 196 8.57 -9.98 16.63
CA THR A 196 8.10 -9.26 17.81
C THR A 196 9.10 -8.17 18.15
N ARG A 197 8.71 -6.91 17.98
CA ARG A 197 9.52 -5.74 18.35
C ARG A 197 9.87 -5.80 19.85
N TRP A 198 11.00 -5.24 20.21
CA TRP A 198 11.49 -5.11 21.60
C TRP A 198 11.72 -6.44 22.33
N SER A 199 11.64 -7.55 21.62
CA SER A 199 12.03 -8.86 22.13
C SER A 199 13.56 -9.03 22.18
N ALA A 200 14.06 -10.05 22.87
CA ALA A 200 15.49 -10.38 22.87
C ALA A 200 15.98 -10.74 21.45
N GLU A 201 15.12 -11.38 20.63
CA GLU A 201 15.41 -11.68 19.21
C GLU A 201 15.53 -10.40 18.41
N TRP A 202 14.58 -9.46 18.56
CA TRP A 202 14.61 -8.15 17.91
C TRP A 202 15.94 -7.44 18.15
N TYR A 203 16.32 -7.26 19.41
CA TYR A 203 17.58 -6.58 19.75
C TYR A 203 18.81 -7.33 19.26
N THR A 204 18.74 -8.66 19.13
CA THR A 204 19.82 -9.44 18.54
C THR A 204 19.95 -9.17 17.04
N MET A 205 18.82 -9.09 16.32
CA MET A 205 18.81 -8.73 14.89
C MET A 205 19.32 -7.30 14.68
N VAL A 206 18.83 -6.32 15.44
CA VAL A 206 19.28 -4.91 15.35
C VAL A 206 20.79 -4.79 15.54
N ARG A 207 21.34 -5.43 16.58
CA ARG A 207 22.80 -5.41 16.84
C ARG A 207 23.66 -6.04 15.76
N ALA A 208 23.07 -6.88 14.92
CA ALA A 208 23.78 -7.52 13.79
C ALA A 208 23.79 -6.67 12.52
N THR A 209 23.22 -5.47 12.53
CA THR A 209 23.04 -4.59 11.37
C THR A 209 23.60 -3.19 11.61
N LYS A 210 23.55 -2.34 10.56
CA LYS A 210 23.87 -0.91 10.64
C LYS A 210 23.02 -0.13 11.66
N PHE A 211 21.86 -0.67 12.03
CA PHE A 211 20.89 0.00 12.92
C PHE A 211 21.31 -0.02 14.41
N GLU A 212 22.34 -0.82 14.79
CA GLU A 212 22.85 -0.86 16.17
C GLU A 212 23.20 0.53 16.72
N CYS A 213 23.73 1.39 15.85
CA CYS A 213 24.17 2.74 16.24
C CYS A 213 23.04 3.77 16.30
N HIS A 214 21.77 3.36 16.03
CA HIS A 214 20.62 4.24 16.01
C HIS A 214 19.60 3.88 17.08
N PRO A 215 19.62 4.52 18.25
CA PRO A 215 18.73 4.20 19.38
C PRO A 215 17.25 4.40 19.09
N SER A 216 16.91 5.20 18.07
CA SER A 216 15.54 5.46 17.63
C SER A 216 14.95 4.35 16.75
N PHE A 217 15.80 3.50 16.15
CA PHE A 217 15.35 2.49 15.18
C PHE A 217 14.34 1.51 15.80
N GLY A 218 13.13 1.50 15.23
CA GLY A 218 12.04 0.61 15.64
C GLY A 218 11.56 0.74 17.08
N ASN A 219 11.94 1.81 17.78
CA ASN A 219 11.60 2.00 19.21
C ASN A 219 10.32 2.81 19.44
N ALA A 220 9.79 3.49 18.42
CA ALA A 220 8.56 4.25 18.56
C ALA A 220 7.35 3.29 18.64
N PRO A 221 6.45 3.43 19.62
CA PRO A 221 5.22 2.66 19.66
C PRO A 221 4.24 3.12 18.55
N LYS A 222 4.31 4.40 18.16
CA LYS A 222 3.49 5.05 17.17
C LYS A 222 4.35 5.85 16.21
N GLY A 223 4.01 5.81 14.90
CA GLY A 223 4.78 6.56 13.90
C GLY A 223 4.06 6.67 12.56
N HIS A 224 4.69 7.35 11.63
CA HIS A 224 4.19 7.49 10.27
C HIS A 224 4.39 6.21 9.46
N ILE A 225 3.55 6.00 8.46
CA ILE A 225 3.82 5.10 7.33
C ILE A 225 4.67 5.89 6.33
N GLY A 226 5.65 5.25 5.70
CA GLY A 226 6.53 5.89 4.73
C GLY A 226 6.65 5.10 3.43
N LEU A 227 6.93 5.82 2.34
CA LEU A 227 7.26 5.27 1.02
C LEU A 227 8.59 5.84 0.58
N GLN A 228 9.53 4.96 0.22
CA GLN A 228 10.91 5.37 -0.03
C GLN A 228 11.12 5.91 -1.44
N ASP A 229 11.85 7.03 -1.52
CA ASP A 229 12.58 7.50 -2.68
C ASP A 229 14.02 6.95 -2.62
N HIS A 230 14.31 5.97 -3.47
CA HIS A 230 15.67 5.43 -3.60
C HIS A 230 16.32 5.78 -4.96
N GLY A 231 15.71 6.69 -5.71
CA GLY A 231 16.20 7.15 -7.00
C GLY A 231 15.74 6.34 -8.20
N ASP A 232 14.84 5.37 -8.02
CA ASP A 232 14.31 4.50 -9.07
C ASP A 232 12.79 4.64 -9.18
N GLU A 233 12.22 4.46 -10.38
CA GLU A 233 10.78 4.56 -10.54
C GLU A 233 10.07 3.45 -9.79
N VAL A 234 9.18 3.88 -8.88
CA VAL A 234 8.27 3.02 -8.13
C VAL A 234 6.86 3.60 -8.21
N ARG A 235 5.85 2.73 -8.21
CA ARG A 235 4.44 3.10 -8.27
C ARG A 235 3.66 2.39 -7.17
N PHE A 236 2.73 3.13 -6.57
CA PHE A 236 1.83 2.64 -5.53
C PHE A 236 0.38 2.93 -5.88
N ARG A 237 -0.53 2.03 -5.46
CA ARG A 237 -1.97 2.19 -5.59
C ARG A 237 -2.71 1.38 -4.53
N ASN A 238 -4.02 1.56 -4.40
CA ASN A 238 -4.86 0.83 -3.44
C ASN A 238 -4.33 0.92 -2.00
N ILE A 239 -3.76 2.09 -1.64
CA ILE A 239 -3.17 2.32 -0.32
C ILE A 239 -4.30 2.58 0.67
N ARG A 240 -4.48 1.65 1.61
CA ARG A 240 -5.52 1.72 2.63
C ARG A 240 -5.02 1.23 3.98
N ILE A 241 -5.60 1.73 5.04
CA ILE A 241 -5.23 1.40 6.41
C ILE A 241 -6.49 1.27 7.27
N ARG A 242 -6.43 0.45 8.32
CA ARG A 242 -7.37 0.50 9.43
C ARG A 242 -6.61 0.44 10.75
N GLU A 243 -7.09 1.16 11.75
CA GLU A 243 -6.59 1.05 13.12
C GLU A 243 -7.22 -0.19 13.80
N LEU A 244 -6.42 -0.91 14.59
CA LEU A 244 -6.80 -2.16 15.27
C LEU A 244 -7.10 -1.90 16.76
#